data_28163042231046603749c216b93484fd
#
_entry.id   28163042231046603749c216b93484fd
#
_cell.length_a   1.000
_cell.length_b   1.000
_cell.length_c   1.000
_cell.angle_alpha   90.00
_cell.angle_beta   90.00
_cell.angle_gamma   90.00
#
_symmetry.space_group_name_H-M   'P 1'
#
loop_
_entity.id
_entity.type
_entity.pdbx_description
1 polymer ?
#
loop_
_entity_poly.entity_id
_entity_poly.type
_entity_poly.pdbx_seq_one_letter_code
_entity_poly.pdbx_strand_id
1 'polypeptide(L)'
;MADWYSRPVLFVSDIERSVAFYRGQLGFREDWRYDEEGDRRIVQVSRQECELILTSQWPDKVGGGLIFVSLDLDLVTATRAEFEARGVEVRDGRWGYPLMIVADPDGNELYFPYPSEDAEEPA
;
A
#
# COMPACT_ATOMS: atom_id res chain seq x y z
N MET A 1 6.14 -18.09 -14.88
CA MET A 1 4.97 -17.58 -14.22
C MET A 1 4.50 -18.52 -13.15
N ALA A 2 4.21 -18.00 -12.01
CA ALA A 2 3.82 -18.85 -10.90
C ALA A 2 2.37 -19.24 -11.05
N ASP A 3 2.06 -20.44 -10.63
CA ASP A 3 0.67 -20.86 -10.59
C ASP A 3 -0.04 -20.21 -9.41
N TRP A 4 0.73 -19.83 -8.41
CA TRP A 4 0.17 -19.23 -7.20
C TRP A 4 0.38 -17.74 -7.26
N TYR A 5 -0.60 -17.01 -6.79
CA TYR A 5 -0.64 -15.57 -6.94
C TYR A 5 -1.53 -15.03 -5.82
N SER A 6 -1.05 -14.13 -5.05
CA SER A 6 -1.82 -13.67 -3.90
C SER A 6 -1.96 -12.15 -3.96
N ARG A 7 -3.02 -11.67 -3.34
CA ARG A 7 -3.27 -10.24 -3.22
C ARG A 7 -3.68 -9.95 -1.80
N PRO A 8 -3.00 -9.05 -1.11
CA PRO A 8 -3.41 -8.72 0.25
C PRO A 8 -4.73 -7.98 0.27
N VAL A 9 -5.47 -8.16 1.34
CA VAL A 9 -6.75 -7.50 1.52
C VAL A 9 -6.60 -6.55 2.69
N LEU A 10 -6.93 -5.28 2.48
CA LEU A 10 -6.87 -4.28 3.52
C LEU A 10 -8.29 -3.86 3.88
N PHE A 11 -8.57 -3.78 5.15
CA PHE A 11 -9.89 -3.43 5.62
C PHE A 11 -9.93 -1.93 5.89
N VAL A 12 -10.90 -1.25 5.27
CA VAL A 12 -10.98 0.21 5.32
C VAL A 12 -12.37 0.63 5.76
N SER A 13 -12.49 1.83 6.32
CA SER A 13 -13.76 2.29 6.81
C SER A 13 -14.59 2.99 5.73
N ASP A 14 -13.93 3.62 4.79
CA ASP A 14 -14.61 4.40 3.74
C ASP A 14 -13.91 4.07 2.43
N ILE A 15 -14.57 3.27 1.60
CA ILE A 15 -13.94 2.76 0.39
C ILE A 15 -13.57 3.89 -0.58
N GLU A 16 -14.43 4.90 -0.69
CA GLU A 16 -14.14 5.96 -1.65
C GLU A 16 -12.95 6.83 -1.19
N ARG A 17 -12.86 7.07 0.12
CA ARG A 17 -11.73 7.81 0.65
C ARG A 17 -10.43 7.04 0.44
N SER A 18 -10.48 5.74 0.65
CA SER A 18 -9.29 4.91 0.47
C SER A 18 -8.87 4.85 -0.98
N VAL A 19 -9.83 4.68 -1.89
CA VAL A 19 -9.51 4.63 -3.31
C VAL A 19 -8.91 5.97 -3.74
N ALA A 20 -9.46 7.07 -3.26
CA ALA A 20 -8.92 8.39 -3.60
C ALA A 20 -7.47 8.54 -3.13
N PHE A 21 -7.17 8.00 -1.96
CA PHE A 21 -5.82 8.06 -1.43
C PHE A 21 -4.85 7.23 -2.28
N TYR A 22 -5.22 5.99 -2.56
CA TYR A 22 -4.33 5.12 -3.33
C TYR A 22 -4.15 5.62 -4.75
N ARG A 23 -5.21 6.15 -5.36
CA ARG A 23 -5.09 6.67 -6.72
C ARG A 23 -4.41 8.02 -6.76
N GLY A 24 -4.88 8.95 -5.96
CA GLY A 24 -4.43 10.33 -6.07
C GLY A 24 -3.10 10.60 -5.43
N GLN A 25 -2.81 9.93 -4.33
CA GLN A 25 -1.58 10.20 -3.60
C GLN A 25 -0.52 9.15 -3.82
N LEU A 26 -0.89 7.88 -3.96
CA LEU A 26 0.11 6.85 -4.15
C LEU A 26 0.27 6.39 -5.59
N GLY A 27 -0.56 6.89 -6.50
CA GLY A 27 -0.37 6.60 -7.91
C GLY A 27 -0.86 5.24 -8.38
N PHE A 28 -1.74 4.62 -7.61
CA PHE A 28 -2.35 3.36 -8.02
C PHE A 28 -3.48 3.64 -8.99
N ARG A 29 -3.93 2.61 -9.68
CA ARG A 29 -5.11 2.72 -10.52
C ARG A 29 -6.16 1.79 -9.95
N GLU A 30 -7.44 2.08 -10.23
CA GLU A 30 -8.51 1.21 -9.81
C GLU A 30 -8.69 0.18 -10.92
N ASP A 31 -8.59 -1.10 -10.59
CA ASP A 31 -8.69 -2.16 -11.59
C ASP A 31 -10.12 -2.63 -11.77
N TRP A 32 -10.84 -2.85 -10.67
CA TRP A 32 -12.23 -3.26 -10.73
C TRP A 32 -12.87 -2.99 -9.38
N ARG A 33 -14.19 -2.97 -9.39
CA ARG A 33 -14.94 -2.75 -8.15
C ARG A 33 -16.17 -3.63 -8.16
N TYR A 34 -16.58 -4.03 -6.99
CA TYR A 34 -17.77 -4.85 -6.84
C TYR A 34 -18.53 -4.29 -5.64
N ASP A 35 -19.80 -3.93 -5.85
CA ASP A 35 -20.63 -3.43 -4.79
C ASP A 35 -21.48 -4.56 -4.29
N GLU A 36 -21.52 -4.72 -2.97
CA GLU A 36 -22.32 -5.77 -2.41
C GLU A 36 -23.24 -5.19 -1.39
N GLU A 37 -24.50 -5.36 -1.61
CA GLU A 37 -25.50 -4.89 -0.68
C GLU A 37 -25.22 -3.56 -0.03
N GLY A 38 -25.52 -2.54 -0.67
CA GLY A 38 -25.40 -1.21 -0.11
C GLY A 38 -23.96 -0.75 -0.08
N ASP A 39 -23.45 -0.47 1.13
CA ASP A 39 -22.12 0.11 1.21
C ASP A 39 -21.00 -0.88 1.24
N ARG A 40 -21.29 -2.14 1.13
CA ARG A 40 -20.23 -3.12 1.24
C ARG A 40 -19.56 -3.27 -0.10
N ARG A 41 -18.41 -2.68 -0.21
CA ARG A 41 -17.73 -2.62 -1.48
C ARG A 41 -16.37 -3.28 -1.41
N ILE A 42 -15.96 -3.79 -2.55
CA ILE A 42 -14.67 -4.40 -2.73
C ILE A 42 -14.06 -3.75 -3.96
N VAL A 43 -12.85 -3.21 -3.83
CA VAL A 43 -12.20 -2.53 -4.94
C VAL A 43 -10.76 -3.02 -5.01
N GLN A 44 -10.29 -3.33 -6.20
CA GLN A 44 -8.87 -3.63 -6.35
C GLN A 44 -8.17 -2.43 -6.94
N VAL A 45 -7.06 -2.07 -6.31
CA VAL A 45 -6.18 -1.03 -6.85
C VAL A 45 -4.81 -1.65 -7.08
N SER A 46 -4.07 -1.14 -8.04
CA SER A 46 -2.75 -1.68 -8.31
C SER A 46 -1.81 -0.62 -8.84
N ARG A 47 -0.54 -0.83 -8.60
CA ARG A 47 0.51 -0.04 -9.21
C ARG A 47 1.59 -1.04 -9.59
N GLN A 48 1.80 -1.19 -10.88
CA GLN A 48 2.65 -2.23 -11.42
C GLN A 48 2.17 -3.59 -10.90
N GLU A 49 2.99 -4.35 -10.26
CA GLU A 49 2.56 -5.66 -9.80
C GLU A 49 2.09 -5.66 -8.36
N CYS A 50 2.00 -4.50 -7.75
CA CYS A 50 1.49 -4.42 -6.40
C CYS A 50 -0.03 -4.27 -6.47
N GLU A 51 -0.75 -5.34 -6.19
CA GLU A 51 -2.21 -5.36 -6.28
C GLU A 51 -2.79 -5.53 -4.89
N LEU A 52 -3.70 -4.65 -4.54
CA LEU A 52 -4.31 -4.64 -3.22
C LEU A 52 -5.82 -4.67 -3.35
N ILE A 53 -6.48 -5.43 -2.50
CA ILE A 53 -7.93 -5.42 -2.47
C ILE A 53 -8.35 -4.64 -1.24
N LEU A 54 -9.20 -3.64 -1.43
CA LEU A 54 -9.70 -2.81 -0.34
C LEU A 54 -11.16 -3.19 -0.11
N THR A 55 -11.55 -3.35 1.14
CA THR A 55 -12.94 -3.70 1.42
C THR A 55 -13.44 -3.04 2.68
N SER A 56 -14.70 -2.62 2.67
CA SER A 56 -15.34 -2.04 3.85
C SER A 56 -16.31 -3.02 4.49
N GLN A 57 -16.21 -4.31 4.18
CA GLN A 57 -17.19 -5.29 4.65
C GLN A 57 -17.05 -5.65 6.12
N TRP A 58 -15.90 -5.49 6.71
CA TRP A 58 -15.70 -5.90 8.10
C TRP A 58 -15.18 -4.73 8.92
N PRO A 59 -16.10 -3.90 9.44
CA PRO A 59 -15.68 -2.68 10.17
C PRO A 59 -14.76 -2.94 11.36
N ASP A 60 -14.92 -4.06 12.03
CA ASP A 60 -14.09 -4.34 13.20
C ASP A 60 -12.68 -4.79 12.83
N LYS A 61 -12.40 -4.99 11.56
CA LYS A 61 -11.05 -5.35 11.13
C LYS A 61 -10.30 -4.17 10.54
N VAL A 62 -10.90 -2.99 10.55
CA VAL A 62 -10.32 -1.83 9.88
C VAL A 62 -8.98 -1.45 10.50
N GLY A 63 -8.01 -1.14 9.66
CA GLY A 63 -6.68 -0.72 10.11
C GLY A 63 -5.82 -1.91 10.47
N GLY A 64 -4.61 -1.63 10.83
CA GLY A 64 -3.70 -2.67 11.26
C GLY A 64 -3.08 -3.50 10.15
N GLY A 65 -3.39 -3.22 8.91
CA GLY A 65 -2.77 -3.94 7.80
C GLY A 65 -1.34 -3.49 7.59
N LEU A 66 -0.52 -4.39 7.09
CA LEU A 66 0.88 -4.08 6.83
C LEU A 66 1.30 -4.78 5.56
N ILE A 67 1.84 -4.05 4.63
CA ILE A 67 2.29 -4.60 3.38
C ILE A 67 3.73 -4.21 3.15
N PHE A 68 4.53 -5.17 2.74
CA PHE A 68 5.94 -4.95 2.48
C PHE A 68 6.11 -4.88 0.96
N VAL A 69 6.51 -3.73 0.45
CA VAL A 69 6.63 -3.51 -0.99
C VAL A 69 8.09 -3.28 -1.33
N SER A 70 8.64 -4.12 -2.16
CA SER A 70 10.05 -3.99 -2.54
C SER A 70 10.17 -3.27 -3.86
N LEU A 71 11.03 -2.28 -3.90
CA LEU A 71 11.32 -1.52 -5.11
C LEU A 71 12.81 -1.56 -5.37
N ASP A 72 13.18 -1.36 -6.61
CA ASP A 72 14.59 -1.27 -6.94
C ASP A 72 15.16 0.01 -6.34
N LEU A 73 16.45 0.05 -6.13
CA LEU A 73 17.09 1.15 -5.45
C LEU A 73 16.76 2.50 -6.04
N ASP A 74 16.88 2.64 -7.34
CA ASP A 74 16.64 3.93 -7.96
C ASP A 74 15.16 4.29 -7.93
N LEU A 75 14.27 3.33 -7.74
CA LEU A 75 12.85 3.63 -7.67
C LEU A 75 12.42 4.10 -6.29
N VAL A 76 13.09 3.64 -5.24
CA VAL A 76 12.68 4.02 -3.89
C VAL A 76 12.80 5.53 -3.69
N THR A 77 13.94 6.09 -4.09
CA THR A 77 14.16 7.52 -3.91
C THR A 77 13.18 8.34 -4.75
N ALA A 78 12.97 7.93 -5.99
CA ALA A 78 12.04 8.64 -6.85
C ALA A 78 10.61 8.53 -6.33
N THR A 79 10.24 7.37 -5.81
CA THR A 79 8.90 7.16 -5.31
C THR A 79 8.67 8.00 -4.05
N ARG A 80 9.67 8.10 -3.19
CA ARG A 80 9.54 8.94 -2.01
C ARG A 80 9.31 10.39 -2.42
N ALA A 81 10.09 10.88 -3.38
CA ALA A 81 9.93 12.26 -3.83
C ALA A 81 8.54 12.48 -4.43
N GLU A 82 8.04 11.50 -5.17
CA GLU A 82 6.71 11.59 -5.76
C GLU A 82 5.65 11.66 -4.67
N PHE A 83 5.74 10.81 -3.66
CA PHE A 83 4.77 10.80 -2.58
C PHE A 83 4.78 12.13 -1.83
N GLU A 84 5.97 12.62 -1.50
CA GLU A 84 6.07 13.88 -0.77
C GLU A 84 5.53 15.03 -1.58
N ALA A 85 5.75 15.01 -2.89
CA ALA A 85 5.22 16.06 -3.76
C ALA A 85 3.70 16.03 -3.81
N ARG A 86 3.10 14.90 -3.53
CA ARG A 86 1.65 14.77 -3.51
C ARG A 86 1.06 14.92 -2.11
N GLY A 87 1.88 15.34 -1.17
CA GLY A 87 1.39 15.60 0.17
C GLY A 87 1.29 14.41 1.08
N VAL A 88 1.90 13.28 0.71
CA VAL A 88 1.88 12.10 1.54
C VAL A 88 2.92 12.27 2.64
N GLU A 89 2.52 11.96 3.87
CA GLU A 89 3.48 11.99 4.96
C GLU A 89 4.27 10.69 4.90
N VAL A 90 5.57 10.79 4.75
CA VAL A 90 6.44 9.62 4.67
C VAL A 90 7.29 9.61 5.92
N ARG A 91 7.26 8.51 6.67
CA ARG A 91 8.05 8.39 7.88
C ARG A 91 9.22 7.46 7.62
N ASP A 92 10.28 7.65 8.37
CA ASP A 92 11.39 6.73 8.33
C ASP A 92 11.20 5.71 9.41
N GLY A 93 11.57 4.48 9.15
CA GLY A 93 11.46 3.44 10.15
C GLY A 93 12.55 2.41 9.97
N ARG A 94 12.48 1.38 10.79
CA ARG A 94 13.46 0.33 10.74
C ARG A 94 12.84 -0.98 11.13
N TRP A 95 13.10 -1.98 10.33
CA TRP A 95 12.61 -3.32 10.61
C TRP A 95 13.65 -4.25 10.00
N GLY A 96 14.76 -4.43 10.75
CA GLY A 96 15.91 -5.14 10.20
C GLY A 96 16.80 -4.25 9.39
N TYR A 97 16.23 -3.33 8.62
CA TYR A 97 16.96 -2.35 7.83
C TYR A 97 16.08 -1.10 7.65
N PRO A 98 16.65 -0.05 7.12
CA PRO A 98 15.91 1.20 6.98
C PRO A 98 14.77 1.07 6.00
N LEU A 99 13.65 1.71 6.34
CA LEU A 99 12.47 1.71 5.50
C LEU A 99 11.84 3.07 5.45
N MET A 100 11.03 3.32 4.41
CA MET A 100 10.08 4.41 4.51
C MET A 100 8.72 3.80 4.73
N ILE A 101 7.87 4.48 5.48
CA ILE A 101 6.57 3.99 5.87
C ILE A 101 5.51 4.99 5.47
N VAL A 102 4.47 4.51 4.81
CA VAL A 102 3.33 5.32 4.42
C VAL A 102 2.09 4.69 5.02
N ALA A 103 1.26 5.50 5.67
CA ALA A 103 0.01 5.01 6.25
C ALA A 103 -1.15 5.50 5.42
N ASP A 104 -2.14 4.62 5.19
CA ASP A 104 -3.34 5.03 4.49
C ASP A 104 -4.30 5.70 5.49
N PRO A 105 -5.46 6.19 5.04
CA PRO A 105 -6.36 6.91 5.95
C PRO A 105 -6.85 6.11 7.15
N ASP A 106 -6.81 4.79 7.08
CA ASP A 106 -7.26 3.95 8.19
C ASP A 106 -6.13 3.41 9.01
N GLY A 107 -4.89 3.79 8.71
CA GLY A 107 -3.74 3.31 9.49
C GLY A 107 -3.11 2.05 8.96
N ASN A 108 -3.56 1.53 7.82
CA ASN A 108 -2.86 0.41 7.19
C ASN A 108 -1.54 0.96 6.65
N GLU A 109 -0.47 0.21 6.80
CA GLU A 109 0.85 0.73 6.47
C GLU A 109 1.51 0.00 5.33
N LEU A 110 2.23 0.74 4.51
CA LEU A 110 3.05 0.17 3.45
C LEU A 110 4.49 0.47 3.81
N TYR A 111 5.29 -0.58 3.86
CA TYR A 111 6.72 -0.48 4.19
C TYR A 111 7.51 -0.67 2.91
N PHE A 112 8.42 0.26 2.64
CA PHE A 112 9.26 0.21 1.45
C PHE A 112 10.71 0.22 1.92
N PRO A 113 11.40 -0.91 1.88
CA PRO A 113 12.78 -0.94 2.36
C PRO A 113 13.71 -0.20 1.40
N TYR A 114 14.71 0.47 1.97
CA TYR A 114 15.74 1.08 1.15
C TYR A 114 16.75 -0.01 0.81
N PRO A 115 16.88 -0.41 -0.42
CA PRO A 115 17.89 -1.37 -0.77
C PRO A 115 19.19 -0.63 -0.69
N SER A 116 20.10 -1.09 0.07
CA SER A 116 21.31 -0.40 0.25
C SER A 116 22.38 -1.43 0.38
N GLU A 117 23.52 -1.11 -0.11
CA GLU A 117 24.56 -2.03 -0.03
C GLU A 117 24.97 -2.16 1.38
N ASP A 118 24.62 -1.25 2.19
CA ASP A 118 24.91 -1.38 3.56
C ASP A 118 23.86 -2.15 4.26
N ALA A 119 22.77 -2.34 3.67
CA ALA A 119 21.72 -3.06 4.26
C ALA A 119 22.16 -4.44 4.24
N GLU A 120 22.89 -4.82 5.13
CA GLU A 120 23.23 -6.11 5.20
C GLU A 120 22.06 -6.86 5.27
N GLU A 121 21.92 -7.70 4.39
CA GLU A 121 20.84 -8.52 4.44
C GLU A 121 20.97 -9.24 5.67
N PRO A 122 20.05 -9.23 6.48
CA PRO A 122 20.08 -10.06 7.64
C PRO A 122 20.15 -11.38 7.06
N ALA A 123 21.14 -11.90 7.12
CA ALA A 123 21.30 -13.17 6.51
C ALA A 123 20.42 -14.15 7.12
#